data_414006cdbd64d481034c098027d4a004
#
_entry.id   414006cdbd64d481034c098027d4a004
#
_cell.length_a   1.000
_cell.length_b   1.000
_cell.length_c   1.000
_cell.angle_alpha   90.00
_cell.angle_beta   90.00
_cell.angle_gamma   90.00
#
_symmetry.space_group_name_H-M   'P 1'
#
loop_
_entity.id
_entity.type
_entity.pdbx_description
1 polymer ?
#
loop_
_entity_poly.entity_id
_entity_poly.type
_entity_poly.pdbx_seq_one_letter_code
_entity_poly.pdbx_strand_id
1 'polypeptide(L)'
;MRKIKEVLRLKYNCNLSEREISRSCQVSRSTVADYLMKAKAAGISWPESLALTDTQIEESLFPIQRIPSSVKRPTPDYEYIYSELRAYRKVNLTLIQLWLEYKEKHPDGYQYSQFCDLYRRWRSKLDYVMRQEHRAGEKVFIDYSDGLSILDLSTGELILTQLFLAVWGASNYTYAEATLSQTLPEWIGSHRRTLEYFGCVPRVMVPDNLKSGVSKACKYEPELNPTYADMAEHYGCAVLPARPRKPRDKAKVEAGVLIAQRWILAVLRHRTFYSLAELNTAIRECLERLNSRPMRRLKKSRRELFETLDHPNALPLPARPYEYAEWYRARVNVDYHIEVDHHYYSTPFQLLREKVDVRLTAATLEVFHKGGRVAAHARSYVRGGYTTLAEHMPPEHRSYAEWSPSRFIQWAGKTGVATAQLVEKILATRPYPEQGYRACLGIIRLGRHYEPERVEAAAQRALQFNACSYRSMKAILTAGLDRKQDSLESSGQMSLPLHQNIRGREYYQS
;
A
#
# COMPACT_ATOMS: atom_id res chain seq x y z
N MET A 1 2.07 -3.30 -56.67
CA MET A 1 1.89 -2.91 -58.10
C MET A 1 2.22 -4.11 -58.95
N ARG A 2 1.36 -4.44 -59.93
CA ARG A 2 1.58 -5.51 -60.89
C ARG A 2 2.59 -5.03 -61.93
N LYS A 3 3.58 -5.87 -62.25
CA LYS A 3 4.68 -5.50 -63.19
C LYS A 3 4.23 -5.71 -64.66
N ILE A 4 3.01 -5.29 -65.04
CA ILE A 4 2.42 -5.58 -66.36
C ILE A 4 3.20 -4.88 -67.45
N LYS A 5 3.45 -3.58 -67.27
CA LYS A 5 4.19 -2.73 -68.25
C LYS A 5 5.58 -3.27 -68.56
N GLU A 6 6.27 -3.76 -67.49
CA GLU A 6 7.60 -4.38 -67.63
C GLU A 6 7.55 -5.73 -68.38
N VAL A 7 6.51 -6.55 -68.10
CA VAL A 7 6.29 -7.80 -68.85
C VAL A 7 6.08 -7.54 -70.33
N LEU A 8 5.25 -6.52 -70.67
CA LEU A 8 5.02 -6.14 -72.05
C LEU A 8 6.31 -5.65 -72.72
N ARG A 9 7.08 -4.80 -72.08
CA ARG A 9 8.37 -4.33 -72.56
C ARG A 9 9.34 -5.47 -72.83
N LEU A 10 9.51 -6.38 -71.93
CA LEU A 10 10.43 -7.51 -72.08
C LEU A 10 10.00 -8.46 -73.17
N LYS A 11 8.67 -8.61 -73.39
CA LYS A 11 8.15 -9.47 -74.48
C LYS A 11 8.32 -8.84 -75.86
N TYR A 12 7.86 -7.61 -76.03
CA TYR A 12 7.74 -7.00 -77.36
C TYR A 12 8.96 -6.18 -77.77
N ASN A 13 9.67 -5.57 -76.85
CA ASN A 13 10.88 -4.79 -77.12
C ASN A 13 12.17 -5.62 -77.03
N CYS A 14 12.24 -6.51 -76.01
CA CYS A 14 13.46 -7.31 -75.80
C CYS A 14 13.34 -8.75 -76.36
N ASN A 15 12.20 -9.14 -76.89
CA ASN A 15 11.92 -10.44 -77.54
C ASN A 15 12.19 -11.67 -76.61
N LEU A 16 12.07 -11.50 -75.29
CA LEU A 16 12.36 -12.55 -74.33
C LEU A 16 11.26 -13.62 -74.29
N SER A 17 11.65 -14.84 -73.96
CA SER A 17 10.69 -15.91 -73.67
C SER A 17 9.98 -15.73 -72.35
N GLU A 18 8.79 -16.31 -72.19
CA GLU A 18 8.02 -16.24 -70.93
C GLU A 18 8.81 -16.72 -69.70
N ARG A 19 9.74 -17.71 -69.89
CA ARG A 19 10.60 -18.19 -68.83
C ARG A 19 11.62 -17.15 -68.38
N GLU A 20 12.20 -16.41 -69.32
CA GLU A 20 13.18 -15.34 -69.05
C GLU A 20 12.49 -14.15 -68.39
N ILE A 21 11.28 -13.76 -68.87
CA ILE A 21 10.46 -12.73 -68.31
C ILE A 21 10.04 -13.07 -66.88
N SER A 22 9.65 -14.32 -66.67
CA SER A 22 9.30 -14.80 -65.32
C SER A 22 10.46 -14.66 -64.35
N ARG A 23 11.69 -14.99 -64.73
CA ARG A 23 12.91 -14.80 -63.92
C ARG A 23 13.25 -13.34 -63.69
N SER A 24 13.20 -12.53 -64.77
CA SER A 24 13.51 -11.11 -64.69
C SER A 24 12.54 -10.33 -63.82
N CYS A 25 11.25 -10.56 -63.99
CA CYS A 25 10.20 -9.88 -63.20
C CYS A 25 9.91 -10.53 -61.85
N GLN A 26 10.45 -11.69 -61.52
CA GLN A 26 10.16 -12.47 -60.33
C GLN A 26 8.66 -12.73 -60.15
N VAL A 27 7.96 -13.10 -61.23
CA VAL A 27 6.57 -13.47 -61.27
C VAL A 27 6.42 -14.91 -61.84
N SER A 28 5.36 -15.61 -61.48
CA SER A 28 5.17 -16.95 -62.01
C SER A 28 4.99 -16.93 -63.52
N ARG A 29 5.44 -18.00 -64.22
CA ARG A 29 5.27 -18.14 -65.69
C ARG A 29 3.79 -18.08 -66.09
N SER A 30 2.90 -18.66 -65.28
CA SER A 30 1.46 -18.60 -65.53
C SER A 30 0.92 -17.16 -65.45
N THR A 31 1.45 -16.35 -64.51
CA THR A 31 1.10 -14.91 -64.42
C THR A 31 1.60 -14.12 -65.62
N VAL A 32 2.80 -14.41 -66.13
CA VAL A 32 3.33 -13.78 -67.34
C VAL A 32 2.42 -14.12 -68.55
N ALA A 33 2.10 -15.39 -68.72
CA ALA A 33 1.18 -15.84 -69.82
C ALA A 33 -0.21 -15.20 -69.71
N ASP A 34 -0.78 -15.11 -68.50
CA ASP A 34 -2.08 -14.44 -68.25
C ASP A 34 -2.01 -12.93 -68.59
N TYR A 35 -0.95 -12.24 -68.26
CA TYR A 35 -0.77 -10.83 -68.60
C TYR A 35 -0.66 -10.62 -70.11
N LEU A 36 0.13 -11.44 -70.80
CA LEU A 36 0.28 -11.35 -72.23
C LEU A 36 -1.01 -11.70 -73.00
N MET A 37 -1.72 -12.73 -72.55
CA MET A 37 -3.03 -13.12 -73.12
C MET A 37 -4.06 -11.99 -72.96
N LYS A 38 -4.18 -11.43 -71.78
CA LYS A 38 -5.13 -10.33 -71.50
C LYS A 38 -4.72 -9.04 -72.23
N ALA A 39 -3.46 -8.72 -72.32
CA ALA A 39 -2.96 -7.58 -73.06
C ALA A 39 -3.28 -7.71 -74.55
N LYS A 40 -3.10 -8.92 -75.13
CA LYS A 40 -3.49 -9.22 -76.52
C LYS A 40 -5.00 -9.08 -76.73
N ALA A 41 -5.79 -9.57 -75.79
CA ALA A 41 -7.27 -9.46 -75.88
C ALA A 41 -7.75 -8.01 -75.72
N ALA A 42 -7.05 -7.18 -74.94
CA ALA A 42 -7.34 -5.75 -74.77
C ALA A 42 -6.73 -4.85 -75.90
N GLY A 43 -6.03 -5.44 -76.87
CA GLY A 43 -5.38 -4.67 -77.95
C GLY A 43 -4.19 -3.80 -77.48
N ILE A 44 -3.61 -4.09 -76.34
CA ILE A 44 -2.50 -3.32 -75.75
C ILE A 44 -1.19 -4.03 -76.06
N SER A 45 -0.37 -3.37 -76.87
CA SER A 45 0.98 -3.82 -77.20
C SER A 45 2.05 -2.84 -76.77
N TRP A 46 3.32 -3.12 -77.04
CA TRP A 46 4.44 -2.21 -76.89
C TRP A 46 4.75 -1.60 -78.26
N PRO A 47 4.82 -0.26 -78.50
CA PRO A 47 4.99 0.83 -77.53
C PRO A 47 3.70 1.50 -77.03
N GLU A 48 2.53 1.07 -77.43
CA GLU A 48 1.25 1.73 -77.08
C GLU A 48 1.05 1.79 -75.55
N SER A 49 1.53 0.81 -74.85
CA SER A 49 1.51 0.78 -73.37
C SER A 49 2.35 1.92 -72.72
N LEU A 50 3.22 2.57 -73.46
CA LEU A 50 3.99 3.74 -72.94
C LEU A 50 3.10 4.98 -72.68
N ALA A 51 2.05 5.16 -73.49
CA ALA A 51 1.12 6.27 -73.35
C ALA A 51 0.12 6.09 -72.16
N LEU A 52 -0.01 4.86 -71.64
CA LEU A 52 -0.96 4.52 -70.61
C LEU A 52 -0.27 4.51 -69.24
N THR A 53 -0.96 4.92 -68.17
CA THR A 53 -0.48 4.75 -66.79
C THR A 53 -0.63 3.31 -66.35
N ASP A 54 0.12 2.86 -65.33
CA ASP A 54 0.02 1.53 -64.81
C ASP A 54 -1.41 1.16 -64.32
N THR A 55 -2.13 2.18 -63.80
CA THR A 55 -3.54 2.06 -63.40
C THR A 55 -4.45 1.80 -64.55
N GLN A 56 -4.28 2.53 -65.66
CA GLN A 56 -5.08 2.40 -66.89
C GLN A 56 -4.87 1.02 -67.57
N ILE A 57 -3.62 0.54 -67.58
CA ILE A 57 -3.30 -0.79 -68.08
C ILE A 57 -3.95 -1.86 -67.15
N GLU A 58 -3.84 -1.70 -65.85
CA GLU A 58 -4.45 -2.63 -64.91
C GLU A 58 -5.98 -2.67 -65.03
N GLU A 59 -6.64 -1.54 -65.17
CA GLU A 59 -8.09 -1.45 -65.39
C GLU A 59 -8.53 -2.10 -66.73
N SER A 60 -7.72 -1.94 -67.77
CA SER A 60 -8.02 -2.53 -69.11
C SER A 60 -7.80 -4.03 -69.12
N LEU A 61 -6.76 -4.58 -68.51
CA LEU A 61 -6.45 -5.99 -68.47
C LEU A 61 -7.29 -6.75 -67.46
N PHE A 62 -7.67 -6.08 -66.40
CA PHE A 62 -8.47 -6.64 -65.32
C PHE A 62 -9.68 -5.75 -65.06
N PRO A 63 -10.62 -5.63 -66.01
CA PRO A 63 -11.81 -4.86 -65.76
C PRO A 63 -12.47 -5.47 -64.49
N ILE A 64 -12.56 -4.64 -63.46
CA ILE A 64 -13.36 -5.01 -62.30
C ILE A 64 -14.74 -5.23 -62.85
N GLN A 65 -15.18 -6.50 -62.99
CA GLN A 65 -16.60 -6.80 -63.16
C GLN A 65 -17.32 -6.21 -61.95
N ARG A 66 -17.63 -4.92 -62.05
CA ARG A 66 -18.65 -4.34 -61.17
C ARG A 66 -19.91 -5.09 -61.58
N ILE A 67 -20.22 -6.18 -60.85
CA ILE A 67 -21.59 -6.70 -60.83
C ILE A 67 -22.42 -5.43 -60.59
N PRO A 68 -23.26 -5.01 -61.51
CA PRO A 68 -24.08 -3.86 -61.28
C PRO A 68 -24.94 -4.21 -60.07
N SER A 69 -24.55 -3.76 -58.88
CA SER A 69 -25.46 -3.72 -57.77
C SER A 69 -26.48 -2.63 -58.12
N SER A 70 -27.47 -3.02 -58.86
CA SER A 70 -28.52 -2.16 -59.38
C SER A 70 -29.45 -1.58 -58.33
N VAL A 71 -29.07 -1.74 -57.05
CA VAL A 71 -29.74 -1.06 -55.93
C VAL A 71 -28.66 -0.52 -55.00
N LYS A 72 -28.38 0.78 -55.10
CA LYS A 72 -27.63 1.51 -54.08
C LYS A 72 -28.48 1.49 -52.81
N ARG A 73 -28.24 0.49 -51.94
CA ARG A 73 -28.88 0.43 -50.64
C ARG A 73 -28.52 1.67 -49.83
N PRO A 74 -29.47 2.34 -49.21
CA PRO A 74 -29.20 3.53 -48.41
C PRO A 74 -28.21 3.19 -47.28
N THR A 75 -27.15 3.96 -47.16
CA THR A 75 -26.14 3.77 -46.11
C THR A 75 -26.73 4.14 -44.76
N PRO A 76 -26.51 3.34 -43.74
CA PRO A 76 -26.90 3.72 -42.35
C PRO A 76 -26.21 5.01 -41.93
N ASP A 77 -26.89 5.84 -41.17
CA ASP A 77 -26.28 6.99 -40.49
C ASP A 77 -25.45 6.50 -39.27
N TYR A 78 -24.15 6.38 -39.50
CA TYR A 78 -23.25 5.85 -38.46
C TYR A 78 -23.05 6.82 -37.31
N GLU A 79 -23.14 8.13 -37.52
CA GLU A 79 -23.01 9.15 -36.47
C GLU A 79 -24.22 9.10 -35.55
N TYR A 80 -25.40 9.00 -36.10
CA TYR A 80 -26.64 8.78 -35.34
C TYR A 80 -26.56 7.49 -34.52
N ILE A 81 -26.21 6.37 -35.14
CA ILE A 81 -26.05 5.07 -34.44
C ILE A 81 -25.07 5.19 -33.26
N TYR A 82 -23.96 5.87 -33.48
CA TYR A 82 -22.94 6.05 -32.44
C TYR A 82 -23.41 6.94 -31.30
N SER A 83 -24.11 8.04 -31.60
CA SER A 83 -24.66 8.96 -30.61
C SER A 83 -25.73 8.29 -29.76
N GLU A 84 -26.67 7.56 -30.38
CA GLU A 84 -27.72 6.82 -29.69
C GLU A 84 -27.17 5.74 -28.73
N LEU A 85 -26.24 4.92 -29.19
CA LEU A 85 -25.57 3.91 -28.35
C LEU A 85 -24.84 4.53 -27.15
N ARG A 86 -24.37 5.77 -27.24
CA ARG A 86 -23.76 6.50 -26.11
C ARG A 86 -24.78 7.12 -25.19
N ALA A 87 -25.80 7.77 -25.74
CA ALA A 87 -26.84 8.47 -24.99
C ALA A 87 -27.67 7.49 -24.14
N TYR A 88 -28.06 6.38 -24.75
CA TYR A 88 -28.94 5.38 -24.13
C TYR A 88 -28.20 4.15 -23.59
N ARG A 89 -26.93 4.28 -23.25
CA ARG A 89 -26.12 3.17 -22.67
C ARG A 89 -26.73 2.59 -21.40
N LYS A 90 -27.41 3.42 -20.58
CA LYS A 90 -28.07 2.98 -19.33
C LYS A 90 -29.29 2.12 -19.57
N VAL A 91 -29.92 2.23 -20.71
CA VAL A 91 -31.14 1.49 -21.12
C VAL A 91 -30.76 0.24 -21.93
N ASN A 92 -29.45 -0.05 -22.10
CA ASN A 92 -28.93 -1.18 -22.88
C ASN A 92 -29.42 -1.18 -24.34
N LEU A 93 -29.52 -0.02 -24.99
CA LEU A 93 -29.79 0.09 -26.42
C LEU A 93 -28.79 -0.74 -27.23
N THR A 94 -29.28 -1.57 -28.14
CA THR A 94 -28.47 -2.53 -28.91
C THR A 94 -28.44 -2.18 -30.40
N LEU A 95 -27.40 -2.67 -31.11
CA LEU A 95 -27.30 -2.51 -32.58
C LEU A 95 -28.49 -3.16 -33.31
N ILE A 96 -29.11 -4.19 -32.76
CA ILE A 96 -30.24 -4.84 -33.39
C ILE A 96 -31.48 -3.91 -33.38
N GLN A 97 -31.71 -3.15 -32.33
CA GLN A 97 -32.81 -2.20 -32.27
C GLN A 97 -32.62 -1.07 -33.27
N LEU A 98 -31.42 -0.51 -33.36
CA LEU A 98 -31.09 0.53 -34.35
C LEU A 98 -31.11 0.00 -35.79
N TRP A 99 -30.81 -1.28 -36.01
CA TRP A 99 -30.99 -1.92 -37.29
C TRP A 99 -32.48 -2.10 -37.64
N LEU A 100 -33.34 -2.45 -36.72
CA LEU A 100 -34.79 -2.49 -36.93
C LEU A 100 -35.35 -1.14 -37.33
N GLU A 101 -34.99 -0.08 -36.64
CA GLU A 101 -35.34 1.31 -37.00
C GLU A 101 -34.84 1.72 -38.39
N TYR A 102 -33.61 1.30 -38.75
CA TYR A 102 -33.08 1.47 -40.08
C TYR A 102 -33.91 0.68 -41.14
N LYS A 103 -34.31 -0.54 -40.83
CA LYS A 103 -35.10 -1.38 -41.73
C LYS A 103 -36.54 -0.88 -41.91
N GLU A 104 -37.12 -0.27 -40.88
CA GLU A 104 -38.44 0.38 -41.00
C GLU A 104 -38.41 1.52 -42.02
N LYS A 105 -37.36 2.34 -42.02
CA LYS A 105 -37.14 3.45 -42.93
C LYS A 105 -36.69 2.95 -44.32
N HIS A 106 -36.00 1.83 -44.37
CA HIS A 106 -35.36 1.30 -45.56
C HIS A 106 -35.59 -0.24 -45.70
N PRO A 107 -36.76 -0.69 -46.12
CA PRO A 107 -37.09 -2.11 -46.24
C PRO A 107 -36.06 -2.93 -47.05
N ASP A 108 -35.53 -2.32 -48.12
CA ASP A 108 -34.50 -2.92 -49.02
C ASP A 108 -33.06 -2.66 -48.52
N GLY A 109 -32.89 -2.07 -47.33
CA GLY A 109 -31.62 -1.76 -46.72
C GLY A 109 -30.76 -3.00 -46.39
N TYR A 110 -29.58 -2.73 -45.83
CA TYR A 110 -28.62 -3.78 -45.44
C TYR A 110 -29.19 -4.75 -44.46
N GLN A 111 -28.81 -6.04 -44.60
CA GLN A 111 -29.10 -7.06 -43.58
C GLN A 111 -28.23 -6.83 -42.33
N TYR A 112 -28.66 -7.38 -41.21
CA TYR A 112 -28.07 -7.11 -39.87
C TYR A 112 -26.55 -7.33 -39.84
N SER A 113 -26.05 -8.44 -40.36
CA SER A 113 -24.60 -8.74 -40.37
C SER A 113 -23.81 -7.66 -41.11
N GLN A 114 -24.29 -7.26 -42.31
CA GLN A 114 -23.64 -6.26 -43.14
C GLN A 114 -23.75 -4.84 -42.50
N PHE A 115 -24.89 -4.52 -41.90
CA PHE A 115 -25.09 -3.28 -41.14
C PHE A 115 -24.07 -3.19 -39.98
N CYS A 116 -23.90 -4.27 -39.21
CA CYS A 116 -22.92 -4.33 -38.12
C CYS A 116 -21.48 -4.20 -38.64
N ASP A 117 -21.13 -4.85 -39.75
CA ASP A 117 -19.79 -4.77 -40.34
C ASP A 117 -19.47 -3.36 -40.86
N LEU A 118 -20.40 -2.72 -41.51
CA LEU A 118 -20.26 -1.36 -41.98
C LEU A 118 -20.09 -0.38 -40.82
N TYR A 119 -20.91 -0.52 -39.76
CA TYR A 119 -20.77 0.27 -38.53
C TYR A 119 -19.43 0.05 -37.84
N ARG A 120 -18.96 -1.22 -37.70
CA ARG A 120 -17.65 -1.54 -37.11
C ARG A 120 -16.51 -0.90 -37.89
N ARG A 121 -16.54 -0.98 -39.25
CA ARG A 121 -15.54 -0.34 -40.14
C ARG A 121 -15.53 1.15 -39.98
N TRP A 122 -16.69 1.79 -39.87
CA TRP A 122 -16.79 3.23 -39.64
C TRP A 122 -16.29 3.59 -38.25
N ARG A 123 -16.74 2.88 -37.23
CA ARG A 123 -16.31 3.08 -35.82
C ARG A 123 -14.81 2.92 -35.66
N SER A 124 -14.18 1.96 -36.31
CA SER A 124 -12.72 1.74 -36.23
C SER A 124 -11.91 2.95 -36.72
N LYS A 125 -12.49 3.80 -37.58
CA LYS A 125 -11.86 5.07 -38.03
C LYS A 125 -11.92 6.16 -36.96
N LEU A 126 -12.83 6.08 -36.01
CA LEU A 126 -12.97 7.02 -34.88
C LEU A 126 -12.08 6.68 -33.69
N ASP A 127 -11.52 5.47 -33.63
CA ASP A 127 -10.64 5.04 -32.56
C ASP A 127 -9.22 5.62 -32.74
N TYR A 128 -9.11 6.95 -32.62
CA TYR A 128 -7.80 7.58 -32.58
C TYR A 128 -7.14 7.28 -31.24
N VAL A 129 -6.01 6.59 -31.26
CA VAL A 129 -5.17 6.35 -30.10
C VAL A 129 -3.98 7.30 -30.19
N MET A 130 -3.95 8.28 -29.30
CA MET A 130 -2.77 9.12 -29.16
C MET A 130 -1.62 8.26 -28.62
N ARG A 131 -0.51 8.21 -29.35
CA ARG A 131 0.69 7.52 -28.90
C ARG A 131 1.19 8.18 -27.62
N GLN A 132 1.22 7.45 -26.53
CA GLN A 132 1.80 7.94 -25.29
C GLN A 132 3.32 7.79 -25.37
N GLU A 133 4.03 8.88 -25.13
CA GLU A 133 5.47 8.87 -24.93
C GLU A 133 5.74 8.73 -23.42
N HIS A 134 6.65 7.82 -23.09
CA HIS A 134 7.07 7.59 -21.73
C HIS A 134 8.51 8.09 -21.59
N ARG A 135 8.72 9.04 -20.70
CA ARG A 135 10.05 9.55 -20.37
C ARG A 135 10.84 8.52 -19.59
N ALA A 136 12.13 8.45 -19.86
CA ALA A 136 13.04 7.55 -19.15
C ALA A 136 13.09 7.88 -17.64
N GLY A 137 13.10 6.86 -16.79
CA GLY A 137 13.14 6.99 -15.33
C GLY A 137 11.88 7.57 -14.68
N GLU A 138 10.82 7.88 -15.47
CA GLU A 138 9.67 8.61 -14.94
C GLU A 138 8.64 7.67 -14.31
N LYS A 139 8.14 6.66 -15.02
CA LYS A 139 6.94 5.91 -14.63
C LYS A 139 7.13 4.41 -14.59
N VAL A 140 6.63 3.80 -13.51
CA VAL A 140 6.38 2.36 -13.41
C VAL A 140 4.89 2.13 -13.28
N PHE A 141 4.35 1.27 -14.13
CA PHE A 141 2.96 0.84 -14.13
C PHE A 141 2.82 -0.45 -13.36
N ILE A 142 1.82 -0.52 -12.48
CA ILE A 142 1.65 -1.61 -11.53
C ILE A 142 0.23 -2.16 -11.61
N ASP A 143 0.11 -3.48 -11.66
CA ASP A 143 -1.19 -4.18 -11.72
C ASP A 143 -1.11 -5.57 -11.09
N TYR A 144 -2.26 -6.15 -10.79
CA TYR A 144 -2.43 -7.54 -10.46
C TYR A 144 -3.17 -8.28 -11.58
N SER A 145 -2.84 -9.53 -11.76
CA SER A 145 -3.63 -10.48 -12.56
C SER A 145 -3.75 -11.80 -11.85
N ASP A 146 -4.67 -12.66 -12.31
CA ASP A 146 -4.74 -14.02 -11.79
C ASP A 146 -3.43 -14.76 -12.05
N GLY A 147 -2.94 -15.47 -11.04
CA GLY A 147 -1.71 -16.26 -11.05
C GLY A 147 -1.98 -17.76 -11.27
N LEU A 148 -0.97 -18.59 -11.04
CA LEU A 148 -1.08 -20.04 -11.02
C LEU A 148 -1.47 -20.53 -9.63
N SER A 149 -2.04 -21.76 -9.57
CA SER A 149 -2.38 -22.38 -8.29
C SER A 149 -1.18 -23.09 -7.67
N ILE A 150 -1.17 -23.15 -6.34
CA ILE A 150 -0.24 -23.94 -5.52
C ILE A 150 -1.04 -25.08 -4.89
N LEU A 151 -0.52 -26.29 -4.90
CA LEU A 151 -1.12 -27.43 -4.21
C LEU A 151 -0.61 -27.49 -2.75
N ASP A 152 -1.52 -27.31 -1.81
CA ASP A 152 -1.20 -27.51 -0.40
C ASP A 152 -1.14 -29.02 -0.10
N LEU A 153 0.06 -29.49 0.26
CA LEU A 153 0.28 -30.92 0.56
C LEU A 153 -0.42 -31.39 1.83
N SER A 154 -0.77 -30.48 2.73
CA SER A 154 -1.43 -30.83 4.00
C SER A 154 -2.93 -31.05 3.84
N THR A 155 -3.57 -30.26 2.98
CA THR A 155 -5.03 -30.31 2.75
C THR A 155 -5.41 -30.94 1.41
N GLY A 156 -4.50 -30.98 0.44
CA GLY A 156 -4.77 -31.38 -0.94
C GLY A 156 -5.54 -30.32 -1.76
N GLU A 157 -5.72 -29.12 -1.21
CA GLU A 157 -6.45 -28.04 -1.86
C GLU A 157 -5.54 -27.22 -2.80
N LEU A 158 -6.16 -26.66 -3.84
CA LEU A 158 -5.51 -25.71 -4.74
C LEU A 158 -5.70 -24.29 -4.23
N ILE A 159 -4.61 -23.67 -3.82
CA ILE A 159 -4.57 -22.25 -3.42
C ILE A 159 -4.31 -21.40 -4.65
N LEU A 160 -5.27 -20.55 -5.02
CA LEU A 160 -5.11 -19.58 -6.12
C LEU A 160 -4.16 -18.46 -5.70
N THR A 161 -3.18 -18.15 -6.54
CA THR A 161 -2.28 -17.01 -6.31
C THR A 161 -2.66 -15.84 -7.19
N GLN A 162 -2.16 -14.66 -6.82
CA GLN A 162 -2.25 -13.44 -7.59
C GLN A 162 -0.88 -13.10 -8.18
N LEU A 163 -0.81 -12.72 -9.44
CA LEU A 163 0.42 -12.27 -10.07
C LEU A 163 0.54 -10.75 -9.97
N PHE A 164 1.45 -10.28 -9.15
CA PHE A 164 1.85 -8.89 -9.12
C PHE A 164 2.77 -8.58 -10.29
N LEU A 165 2.56 -7.45 -10.95
CA LEU A 165 3.33 -7.03 -12.11
C LEU A 165 3.70 -5.55 -12.01
N ALA A 166 4.96 -5.24 -12.28
CA ALA A 166 5.46 -3.86 -12.40
C ALA A 166 6.27 -3.70 -13.69
N VAL A 167 5.94 -2.69 -14.50
CA VAL A 167 6.52 -2.48 -15.83
C VAL A 167 6.99 -1.04 -16.00
N TRP A 168 8.26 -0.85 -16.33
CA TRP A 168 8.81 0.45 -16.67
C TRP A 168 8.21 1.02 -17.97
N GLY A 169 7.93 2.32 -17.95
CA GLY A 169 7.28 3.01 -19.08
C GLY A 169 8.12 3.02 -20.35
N ALA A 170 9.38 3.39 -20.28
CA ALA A 170 10.23 3.55 -21.46
C ALA A 170 10.85 2.23 -21.94
N SER A 171 11.53 1.47 -21.06
CA SER A 171 12.24 0.23 -21.42
C SER A 171 11.34 -0.99 -21.56
N ASN A 172 10.16 -1.00 -20.94
CA ASN A 172 9.33 -2.18 -20.68
C ASN A 172 10.03 -3.22 -19.78
N TYR A 173 11.04 -2.85 -19.02
CA TYR A 173 11.67 -3.74 -18.06
C TYR A 173 10.63 -4.14 -17.02
N THR A 174 10.51 -5.42 -16.77
CA THR A 174 9.36 -6.00 -16.06
C THR A 174 9.83 -6.72 -14.81
N TYR A 175 9.10 -6.54 -13.71
CA TYR A 175 9.13 -7.38 -12.53
C TYR A 175 7.80 -8.10 -12.38
N ALA A 176 7.84 -9.34 -11.91
CA ALA A 176 6.66 -10.14 -11.61
C ALA A 176 6.92 -11.09 -10.44
N GLU A 177 5.94 -11.29 -9.60
CA GLU A 177 5.94 -12.29 -8.53
C GLU A 177 4.52 -12.75 -8.23
N ALA A 178 4.38 -13.96 -7.70
CA ALA A 178 3.12 -14.46 -7.16
C ALA A 178 2.99 -14.08 -5.68
N THR A 179 1.77 -13.71 -5.28
CA THR A 179 1.36 -13.48 -3.88
C THR A 179 0.13 -14.31 -3.55
N LEU A 180 -0.11 -14.60 -2.27
CA LEU A 180 -1.29 -15.34 -1.83
C LEU A 180 -2.56 -14.49 -1.84
N SER A 181 -2.41 -13.18 -1.74
CA SER A 181 -3.53 -12.23 -1.70
C SER A 181 -3.13 -10.86 -2.25
N GLN A 182 -4.12 -9.99 -2.38
CA GLN A 182 -3.93 -8.57 -2.73
C GLN A 182 -4.08 -7.67 -1.49
N THR A 183 -3.83 -8.20 -0.28
CA THR A 183 -3.91 -7.43 0.96
C THR A 183 -2.84 -6.33 1.01
N LEU A 184 -3.04 -5.34 1.86
CA LEU A 184 -2.13 -4.20 1.97
C LEU A 184 -0.68 -4.60 2.32
N PRO A 185 -0.42 -5.54 3.26
CA PRO A 185 0.93 -6.03 3.52
C PRO A 185 1.62 -6.65 2.30
N GLU A 186 0.88 -7.48 1.54
CA GLU A 186 1.42 -8.09 0.31
C GLU A 186 1.69 -7.02 -0.76
N TRP A 187 0.77 -6.08 -0.93
CA TRP A 187 0.91 -4.95 -1.84
C TRP A 187 2.18 -4.14 -1.57
N ILE A 188 2.38 -3.72 -0.33
CA ILE A 188 3.56 -2.95 0.09
C ILE A 188 4.83 -3.81 -0.02
N GLY A 189 4.76 -5.08 0.39
CA GLY A 189 5.87 -6.03 0.26
C GLY A 189 6.31 -6.22 -1.19
N SER A 190 5.37 -6.35 -2.13
CA SER A 190 5.63 -6.48 -3.55
C SER A 190 6.30 -5.23 -4.14
N HIS A 191 5.86 -4.04 -3.73
CA HIS A 191 6.52 -2.79 -4.13
C HIS A 191 7.97 -2.72 -3.64
N ARG A 192 8.22 -3.06 -2.38
CA ARG A 192 9.58 -3.10 -1.82
C ARG A 192 10.47 -4.04 -2.63
N ARG A 193 10.05 -5.29 -2.85
CA ARG A 193 10.81 -6.28 -3.63
C ARG A 193 11.01 -5.85 -5.09
N THR A 194 10.03 -5.15 -5.67
CA THR A 194 10.15 -4.55 -7.01
C THR A 194 11.26 -3.51 -7.09
N LEU A 195 11.30 -2.59 -6.12
CA LEU A 195 12.33 -1.54 -6.09
C LEU A 195 13.71 -2.11 -5.81
N GLU A 196 13.80 -3.12 -4.93
CA GLU A 196 15.03 -3.89 -4.70
C GLU A 196 15.51 -4.59 -5.98
N TYR A 197 14.60 -5.21 -6.75
CA TYR A 197 14.93 -5.85 -8.03
C TYR A 197 15.38 -4.84 -9.09
N PHE A 198 14.79 -3.67 -9.14
CA PHE A 198 15.18 -2.61 -10.08
C PHE A 198 16.49 -1.91 -9.65
N GLY A 199 16.83 -1.91 -8.37
CA GLY A 199 17.97 -1.17 -7.84
C GLY A 199 17.81 0.34 -7.88
N CYS A 200 16.63 0.85 -8.22
CA CYS A 200 16.30 2.26 -8.33
C CYS A 200 14.80 2.51 -8.12
N VAL A 201 14.42 3.76 -7.96
CA VAL A 201 13.04 4.19 -7.71
C VAL A 201 12.52 5.02 -8.88
N PRO A 202 11.31 4.72 -9.43
CA PRO A 202 10.69 5.58 -10.43
C PRO A 202 10.24 6.90 -9.79
N ARG A 203 10.18 7.97 -10.56
CA ARG A 203 9.62 9.25 -10.07
C ARG A 203 8.14 9.14 -9.77
N VAL A 204 7.43 8.28 -10.51
CA VAL A 204 5.98 8.08 -10.39
C VAL A 204 5.63 6.61 -10.47
N MET A 205 4.90 6.12 -9.48
CA MET A 205 4.22 4.83 -9.51
C MET A 205 2.79 5.01 -10.00
N VAL A 206 2.37 4.20 -10.96
CA VAL A 206 1.03 4.25 -11.56
C VAL A 206 0.30 2.93 -11.27
N PRO A 207 -0.28 2.77 -10.08
CA PRO A 207 -1.09 1.60 -9.75
C PRO A 207 -2.46 1.66 -10.41
N ASP A 208 -3.14 0.51 -10.52
CA ASP A 208 -4.58 0.48 -10.71
C ASP A 208 -5.32 0.97 -9.45
N ASN A 209 -6.62 1.25 -9.61
CA ASN A 209 -7.53 1.61 -8.50
C ASN A 209 -7.84 0.39 -7.60
N LEU A 210 -6.82 -0.30 -7.12
CA LEU A 210 -6.94 -1.40 -6.19
C LEU A 210 -7.27 -0.85 -4.79
N LYS A 211 -8.19 -1.51 -4.05
CA LYS A 211 -8.56 -1.09 -2.68
C LYS A 211 -7.38 -1.02 -1.73
N SER A 212 -6.35 -1.83 -1.94
CA SER A 212 -5.10 -1.81 -1.15
C SER A 212 -4.25 -0.55 -1.39
N GLY A 213 -4.34 0.05 -2.58
CA GLY A 213 -3.59 1.27 -2.91
C GLY A 213 -4.40 2.56 -2.77
N VAL A 214 -5.73 2.47 -2.92
CA VAL A 214 -6.62 3.64 -2.97
C VAL A 214 -7.78 3.44 -1.99
N SER A 215 -7.86 4.26 -0.95
CA SER A 215 -8.92 4.21 0.06
C SER A 215 -10.25 4.65 -0.53
N LYS A 216 -10.23 5.61 -1.45
CA LYS A 216 -11.42 6.14 -2.10
C LYS A 216 -11.13 6.46 -3.57
N ALA A 217 -11.76 5.70 -4.45
CA ALA A 217 -11.64 5.94 -5.89
C ALA A 217 -12.44 7.18 -6.28
N CYS A 218 -11.76 8.27 -6.62
CA CYS A 218 -12.33 9.49 -7.19
C CYS A 218 -11.70 9.78 -8.54
N LYS A 219 -12.49 10.37 -9.45
CA LYS A 219 -11.99 10.70 -10.80
C LYS A 219 -10.97 11.85 -10.79
N TYR A 220 -11.09 12.74 -9.82
CA TYR A 220 -10.30 13.98 -9.74
C TYR A 220 -9.30 13.97 -8.62
N GLU A 221 -9.66 13.45 -7.44
CA GLU A 221 -8.85 13.41 -6.23
C GLU A 221 -8.98 12.03 -5.56
N PRO A 222 -8.22 11.02 -6.00
CA PRO A 222 -8.21 9.72 -5.32
C PRO A 222 -7.50 9.84 -3.97
N GLU A 223 -8.13 9.39 -2.90
CA GLU A 223 -7.48 9.27 -1.60
C GLU A 223 -6.60 8.02 -1.58
N LEU A 224 -5.31 8.21 -1.43
CA LEU A 224 -4.36 7.11 -1.27
C LEU A 224 -4.53 6.46 0.12
N ASN A 225 -4.23 5.17 0.19
CA ASN A 225 -4.09 4.51 1.48
C ASN A 225 -2.92 5.15 2.25
N PRO A 226 -3.08 5.53 3.54
CA PRO A 226 -2.03 6.20 4.31
C PRO A 226 -0.71 5.42 4.37
N THR A 227 -0.75 4.11 4.51
CA THR A 227 0.43 3.24 4.49
C THR A 227 1.14 3.27 3.12
N TYR A 228 0.37 3.32 2.02
CA TYR A 228 0.95 3.43 0.69
C TYR A 228 1.56 4.81 0.44
N ALA A 229 0.94 5.87 0.97
CA ALA A 229 1.50 7.22 0.91
C ALA A 229 2.80 7.33 1.73
N ASP A 230 2.85 6.76 2.94
CA ASP A 230 4.04 6.67 3.79
C ASP A 230 5.20 5.94 3.10
N MET A 231 4.89 4.81 2.41
CA MET A 231 5.89 4.11 1.61
C MET A 231 6.41 4.97 0.44
N ALA A 232 5.52 5.66 -0.27
CA ALA A 232 5.91 6.51 -1.39
C ALA A 232 6.77 7.69 -0.94
N GLU A 233 6.46 8.29 0.21
CA GLU A 233 7.27 9.34 0.85
C GLU A 233 8.66 8.82 1.23
N HIS A 234 8.75 7.63 1.85
CA HIS A 234 10.03 7.00 2.20
C HIS A 234 10.95 6.82 0.99
N TYR A 235 10.38 6.42 -0.16
CA TYR A 235 11.13 6.23 -1.42
C TYR A 235 11.28 7.53 -2.23
N GLY A 236 10.66 8.63 -1.82
CA GLY A 236 10.71 9.92 -2.52
C GLY A 236 10.01 9.92 -3.88
N CYS A 237 9.02 9.06 -4.10
CA CYS A 237 8.29 8.94 -5.36
C CYS A 237 6.82 9.39 -5.22
N ALA A 238 6.23 9.81 -6.33
CA ALA A 238 4.80 10.14 -6.39
C ALA A 238 3.97 8.92 -6.77
N VAL A 239 2.74 8.84 -6.26
CA VAL A 239 1.75 7.84 -6.66
C VAL A 239 0.64 8.52 -7.45
N LEU A 240 0.40 8.09 -8.68
CA LEU A 240 -0.67 8.57 -9.54
C LEU A 240 -1.57 7.41 -9.97
N PRO A 241 -2.63 7.09 -9.23
CA PRO A 241 -3.55 6.03 -9.61
C PRO A 241 -4.15 6.26 -10.99
N ALA A 242 -4.30 5.19 -11.77
CA ALA A 242 -4.92 5.26 -13.09
C ALA A 242 -6.36 5.77 -12.98
N ARG A 243 -6.77 6.62 -13.91
CA ARG A 243 -8.13 7.20 -13.89
C ARG A 243 -9.20 6.13 -14.09
N PRO A 244 -10.25 6.08 -13.23
CA PRO A 244 -11.33 5.13 -13.38
C PRO A 244 -11.98 5.21 -14.77
N ARG A 245 -12.29 4.07 -15.38
CA ARG A 245 -12.97 3.93 -16.67
C ARG A 245 -12.25 4.58 -17.88
N LYS A 246 -10.93 4.78 -17.81
CA LYS A 246 -10.11 5.19 -18.96
C LYS A 246 -9.07 4.10 -19.28
N PRO A 247 -9.43 3.06 -20.04
CA PRO A 247 -8.53 1.96 -20.38
C PRO A 247 -7.27 2.41 -21.12
N ARG A 248 -7.34 3.55 -21.82
CA ARG A 248 -6.19 4.12 -22.56
C ARG A 248 -5.02 4.52 -21.65
N ASP A 249 -5.29 4.92 -20.39
CA ASP A 249 -4.24 5.26 -19.43
C ASP A 249 -3.47 4.00 -18.98
N LYS A 250 -4.08 2.82 -19.14
CA LYS A 250 -3.55 1.50 -18.76
C LYS A 250 -2.99 0.67 -19.91
N ALA A 251 -3.10 1.14 -21.16
CA ALA A 251 -2.69 0.35 -22.34
C ALA A 251 -1.27 -0.24 -22.20
N LYS A 252 -0.39 0.45 -21.46
CA LYS A 252 0.97 0.00 -21.20
C LYS A 252 1.02 -1.19 -20.24
N VAL A 253 0.30 -1.11 -19.12
CA VAL A 253 0.27 -2.20 -18.13
C VAL A 253 -0.54 -3.38 -18.64
N GLU A 254 -1.65 -3.16 -19.34
CA GLU A 254 -2.44 -4.21 -19.98
C GLU A 254 -1.60 -5.00 -20.99
N ALA A 255 -0.80 -4.29 -21.81
CA ALA A 255 0.18 -4.95 -22.70
C ALA A 255 1.25 -5.71 -21.91
N GLY A 256 1.70 -5.19 -20.77
CA GLY A 256 2.63 -5.85 -19.86
C GLY A 256 2.04 -7.12 -19.26
N VAL A 257 0.79 -7.06 -18.79
CA VAL A 257 0.05 -8.24 -18.27
C VAL A 257 -0.06 -9.32 -19.33
N LEU A 258 -0.48 -8.98 -20.55
CA LEU A 258 -0.57 -9.95 -21.68
C LEU A 258 0.80 -10.57 -21.99
N ILE A 259 1.87 -9.81 -21.91
CA ILE A 259 3.23 -10.31 -22.11
C ILE A 259 3.61 -11.27 -20.99
N ALA A 260 3.37 -10.90 -19.73
CA ALA A 260 3.64 -11.75 -18.57
C ALA A 260 2.83 -13.06 -18.62
N GLN A 261 1.55 -12.98 -18.94
CA GLN A 261 0.70 -14.17 -19.14
C GLN A 261 1.27 -15.12 -20.19
N ARG A 262 1.74 -14.60 -21.32
CA ARG A 262 2.30 -15.43 -22.42
C ARG A 262 3.68 -16.00 -22.11
N TRP A 263 4.54 -15.25 -21.46
CA TRP A 263 5.95 -15.59 -21.30
C TRP A 263 6.29 -16.14 -19.91
N ILE A 264 5.39 -16.03 -18.96
CA ILE A 264 5.53 -16.56 -17.61
C ILE A 264 4.45 -17.62 -17.37
N LEU A 265 3.18 -17.22 -17.25
CA LEU A 265 2.12 -18.15 -16.84
C LEU A 265 1.90 -19.27 -17.86
N ALA A 266 1.84 -18.95 -19.15
CA ALA A 266 1.67 -19.96 -20.20
C ALA A 266 2.84 -20.95 -20.29
N VAL A 267 4.05 -20.51 -19.98
CA VAL A 267 5.24 -21.38 -19.92
C VAL A 267 5.15 -22.36 -18.76
N LEU A 268 4.67 -21.88 -17.61
CA LEU A 268 4.59 -22.65 -16.37
C LEU A 268 3.27 -23.44 -16.19
N ARG A 269 2.30 -23.34 -17.09
CA ARG A 269 0.94 -23.87 -16.98
C ARG A 269 0.81 -25.36 -16.69
N HIS A 270 1.81 -26.15 -17.03
CA HIS A 270 1.82 -27.62 -16.84
C HIS A 270 2.66 -28.06 -15.64
N ARG A 271 3.27 -27.10 -14.91
CA ARG A 271 4.02 -27.40 -13.69
C ARG A 271 3.09 -27.32 -12.48
N THR A 272 3.22 -28.29 -11.59
CA THR A 272 2.59 -28.24 -10.27
C THR A 272 3.57 -27.63 -9.28
N PHE A 273 3.11 -26.72 -8.45
CA PHE A 273 3.90 -26.05 -7.43
C PHE A 273 3.34 -26.36 -6.05
N TYR A 274 4.22 -26.60 -5.10
CA TYR A 274 3.88 -26.97 -3.72
C TYR A 274 4.17 -25.85 -2.71
N SER A 275 4.79 -24.76 -3.14
CA SER A 275 5.03 -23.60 -2.31
C SER A 275 5.07 -22.32 -3.13
N LEU A 276 4.77 -21.19 -2.47
CA LEU A 276 4.89 -19.86 -3.07
C LEU A 276 6.36 -19.55 -3.45
N ALA A 277 7.32 -20.02 -2.66
CA ALA A 277 8.74 -19.83 -2.93
C ALA A 277 9.18 -20.55 -4.21
N GLU A 278 8.74 -21.79 -4.42
CA GLU A 278 9.00 -22.56 -5.63
C GLU A 278 8.40 -21.87 -6.87
N LEU A 279 7.13 -21.44 -6.77
CA LEU A 279 6.45 -20.73 -7.85
C LEU A 279 7.20 -19.43 -8.19
N ASN A 280 7.58 -18.64 -7.18
CA ASN A 280 8.31 -17.38 -7.39
C ASN A 280 9.71 -17.60 -7.97
N THR A 281 10.38 -18.70 -7.64
CA THR A 281 11.65 -19.07 -8.27
C THR A 281 11.47 -19.35 -9.77
N ALA A 282 10.44 -20.12 -10.12
CA ALA A 282 10.13 -20.41 -11.54
C ALA A 282 9.68 -19.15 -12.31
N ILE A 283 8.91 -18.27 -11.69
CA ILE A 283 8.54 -16.96 -12.26
C ILE A 283 9.79 -16.14 -12.54
N ARG A 284 10.74 -16.08 -11.61
CA ARG A 284 11.98 -15.33 -11.74
C ARG A 284 12.84 -15.83 -12.92
N GLU A 285 12.94 -17.14 -13.11
CA GLU A 285 13.64 -17.71 -14.26
C GLU A 285 12.99 -17.32 -15.60
N CYS A 286 11.66 -17.31 -15.66
CA CYS A 286 10.93 -16.87 -16.84
C CYS A 286 11.08 -15.37 -17.08
N LEU A 287 11.08 -14.59 -16.00
CA LEU A 287 11.27 -13.14 -16.01
C LEU A 287 12.65 -12.74 -16.54
N GLU A 288 13.71 -13.44 -16.12
CA GLU A 288 15.06 -13.24 -16.63
C GLU A 288 15.13 -13.46 -18.15
N ARG A 289 14.53 -14.56 -18.63
CA ARG A 289 14.43 -14.84 -20.07
C ARG A 289 13.64 -13.78 -20.81
N LEU A 290 12.54 -13.29 -20.24
CA LEU A 290 11.71 -12.23 -20.81
C LEU A 290 12.49 -10.92 -20.94
N ASN A 291 13.19 -10.52 -19.89
CA ASN A 291 13.91 -9.26 -19.82
C ASN A 291 15.19 -9.25 -20.68
N SER A 292 15.83 -10.39 -20.85
CA SER A 292 17.06 -10.54 -21.66
C SER A 292 16.78 -10.75 -23.15
N ARG A 293 15.52 -11.06 -23.51
CA ARG A 293 15.16 -11.33 -24.91
C ARG A 293 15.10 -10.05 -25.75
N PRO A 294 15.79 -9.98 -26.93
CA PRO A 294 15.68 -8.86 -27.84
C PRO A 294 14.25 -8.68 -28.36
N MET A 295 13.75 -7.47 -28.30
CA MET A 295 12.43 -7.09 -28.85
C MET A 295 12.49 -6.98 -30.36
N ARG A 296 11.51 -7.57 -31.08
CA ARG A 296 11.48 -7.64 -32.54
C ARG A 296 11.71 -6.29 -33.23
N ARG A 297 11.09 -5.22 -32.70
CA ARG A 297 11.07 -3.89 -33.32
C ARG A 297 12.31 -3.06 -32.97
N LEU A 298 12.77 -3.13 -31.71
CA LEU A 298 13.87 -2.29 -31.23
C LEU A 298 15.24 -2.98 -31.32
N LYS A 299 15.25 -4.30 -31.59
CA LYS A 299 16.49 -5.14 -31.65
C LYS A 299 17.34 -5.12 -30.37
N LYS A 300 16.83 -4.51 -29.30
CA LYS A 300 17.43 -4.45 -27.96
C LYS A 300 16.56 -5.20 -26.97
N SER A 301 17.15 -5.73 -25.92
CA SER A 301 16.43 -6.36 -24.80
C SER A 301 15.82 -5.29 -23.89
N ARG A 302 14.86 -5.73 -23.03
CA ARG A 302 14.28 -4.84 -22.01
C ARG A 302 15.34 -4.41 -20.99
N ARG A 303 16.23 -5.34 -20.62
CA ARG A 303 17.34 -5.09 -19.70
C ARG A 303 18.28 -4.02 -20.26
N GLU A 304 18.77 -4.17 -21.49
CA GLU A 304 19.64 -3.17 -22.13
C GLU A 304 18.97 -1.78 -22.18
N LEU A 305 17.69 -1.72 -22.50
CA LEU A 305 16.95 -0.46 -22.50
C LEU A 305 16.77 0.11 -21.10
N PHE A 306 16.55 -0.73 -20.10
CA PHE A 306 16.46 -0.29 -18.71
C PHE A 306 17.80 0.30 -18.22
N GLU A 307 18.88 -0.40 -18.44
CA GLU A 307 20.23 0.03 -18.03
C GLU A 307 20.69 1.31 -18.74
N THR A 308 20.26 1.51 -20.00
CA THR A 308 20.66 2.68 -20.78
C THR A 308 19.69 3.86 -20.66
N LEU A 309 18.39 3.66 -20.39
CA LEU A 309 17.37 4.70 -20.38
C LEU A 309 16.80 4.95 -18.99
N ASP A 310 16.17 3.92 -18.37
CA ASP A 310 15.39 4.14 -17.14
C ASP A 310 16.30 4.27 -15.92
N HIS A 311 17.22 3.36 -15.70
CA HIS A 311 18.06 3.32 -14.52
C HIS A 311 18.87 4.62 -14.28
N PRO A 312 19.54 5.22 -15.28
CA PRO A 312 20.32 6.46 -15.09
C PRO A 312 19.46 7.70 -14.78
N ASN A 313 18.17 7.66 -15.14
CA ASN A 313 17.23 8.77 -14.96
C ASN A 313 16.25 8.56 -13.80
N ALA A 314 16.30 7.41 -13.13
CA ALA A 314 15.52 7.08 -11.96
C ALA A 314 16.12 7.70 -10.69
N LEU A 315 15.37 7.66 -9.58
CA LEU A 315 15.85 8.07 -8.27
C LEU A 315 16.70 6.95 -7.65
N PRO A 316 17.69 7.28 -6.81
CA PRO A 316 18.47 6.27 -6.11
C PRO A 316 17.61 5.51 -5.11
N LEU A 317 17.91 4.23 -4.91
CA LEU A 317 17.27 3.42 -3.88
C LEU A 317 17.80 3.85 -2.50
N PRO A 318 16.94 4.15 -1.50
CA PRO A 318 17.36 4.42 -0.14
C PRO A 318 18.15 3.25 0.47
N ALA A 319 19.13 3.55 1.32
CA ALA A 319 19.95 2.53 1.98
C ALA A 319 19.17 1.62 2.92
N ARG A 320 18.06 2.10 3.49
CA ARG A 320 17.16 1.32 4.34
C ARG A 320 15.87 1.03 3.58
N PRO A 321 15.46 -0.25 3.49
CA PRO A 321 14.19 -0.61 2.89
C PRO A 321 13.04 -0.06 3.76
N TYR A 322 11.89 0.20 3.13
CA TYR A 322 10.68 0.59 3.85
C TYR A 322 10.22 -0.53 4.79
N GLU A 323 9.98 -0.17 6.05
CA GLU A 323 9.35 -1.04 7.03
C GLU A 323 7.83 -0.85 6.99
N TYR A 324 7.11 -1.93 6.75
CA TYR A 324 5.65 -1.91 6.71
C TYR A 324 5.07 -1.36 8.02
N ALA A 325 4.18 -0.39 7.89
CA ALA A 325 3.47 0.20 9.02
C ALA A 325 1.98 0.33 8.72
N GLU A 326 1.16 0.07 9.72
CA GLU A 326 -0.27 0.31 9.68
C GLU A 326 -0.59 1.66 10.31
N TRP A 327 -1.51 2.39 9.68
CA TRP A 327 -1.95 3.68 10.19
C TRP A 327 -3.34 3.60 10.79
N TYR A 328 -3.45 4.07 12.03
CA TYR A 328 -4.69 4.14 12.79
C TYR A 328 -5.01 5.57 13.20
N ARG A 329 -6.28 5.86 13.40
CA ARG A 329 -6.71 7.06 14.11
C ARG A 329 -7.18 6.68 15.49
N ALA A 330 -6.57 7.24 16.51
CA ALA A 330 -6.92 7.05 17.90
C ALA A 330 -7.38 8.36 18.53
N ARG A 331 -8.12 8.27 19.63
CA ARG A 331 -8.44 9.41 20.47
C ARG A 331 -7.71 9.25 21.79
N VAL A 332 -7.05 10.29 22.25
CA VAL A 332 -6.37 10.27 23.56
C VAL A 332 -7.41 10.26 24.67
N ASN A 333 -7.35 9.26 25.55
CA ASN A 333 -8.23 9.10 26.69
C ASN A 333 -7.91 10.12 27.80
N VAL A 334 -8.77 10.20 28.84
CA VAL A 334 -8.59 11.10 29.97
C VAL A 334 -7.38 10.80 30.84
N ASP A 335 -6.83 9.60 30.70
CA ASP A 335 -5.61 9.12 31.36
C ASP A 335 -4.36 9.30 30.47
N TYR A 336 -4.42 10.15 29.46
CA TYR A 336 -3.35 10.44 28.47
C TYR A 336 -2.82 9.22 27.72
N HIS A 337 -3.61 8.15 27.60
CA HIS A 337 -3.27 6.96 26.81
C HIS A 337 -4.16 6.84 25.56
N ILE A 338 -3.62 6.17 24.56
CA ILE A 338 -4.34 5.63 23.43
C ILE A 338 -4.34 4.11 23.51
N GLU A 339 -5.41 3.47 23.07
CA GLU A 339 -5.50 2.03 22.96
C GLU A 339 -5.19 1.60 21.52
N VAL A 340 -4.22 0.68 21.37
CA VAL A 340 -3.86 0.06 20.10
C VAL A 340 -3.58 -1.43 20.36
N ASP A 341 -4.22 -2.32 19.60
CA ASP A 341 -4.08 -3.78 19.76
C ASP A 341 -4.31 -4.26 21.21
N HIS A 342 -5.26 -3.64 21.92
CA HIS A 342 -5.57 -3.93 23.34
C HIS A 342 -4.43 -3.63 24.32
N HIS A 343 -3.48 -2.78 23.95
CA HIS A 343 -2.46 -2.25 24.83
C HIS A 343 -2.56 -0.73 24.90
N TYR A 344 -2.22 -0.13 26.04
CA TYR A 344 -2.36 1.31 26.28
C TYR A 344 -0.99 1.98 26.26
N TYR A 345 -0.85 3.00 25.36
CA TYR A 345 0.39 3.76 25.18
C TYR A 345 0.16 5.22 25.54
N SER A 346 1.06 5.78 26.36
CA SER A 346 0.93 7.16 26.79
C SER A 346 1.26 8.15 25.68
N THR A 347 0.58 9.28 25.68
CA THR A 347 0.85 10.44 24.84
C THR A 347 1.01 11.69 25.74
N PRO A 348 1.63 12.76 25.28
CA PRO A 348 1.70 13.99 26.05
C PRO A 348 0.32 14.41 26.57
N PHE A 349 0.20 14.68 27.87
CA PHE A 349 -1.08 14.98 28.54
C PHE A 349 -1.81 16.21 27.95
N GLN A 350 -1.10 17.10 27.28
CA GLN A 350 -1.67 18.25 26.59
C GLN A 350 -2.61 17.85 25.45
N LEU A 351 -2.51 16.61 24.95
CA LEU A 351 -3.31 16.07 23.87
C LEU A 351 -4.58 15.35 24.34
N LEU A 352 -4.95 15.49 25.61
CA LEU A 352 -6.17 14.89 26.16
C LEU A 352 -7.39 15.16 25.27
N ARG A 353 -8.13 14.09 24.91
CA ARG A 353 -9.33 14.10 24.06
C ARG A 353 -9.09 14.49 22.60
N GLU A 354 -7.87 14.84 22.21
CA GLU A 354 -7.50 15.10 20.81
C GLU A 354 -7.45 13.80 20.00
N LYS A 355 -7.64 13.95 18.66
CA LYS A 355 -7.43 12.86 17.71
C LYS A 355 -5.98 12.88 17.27
N VAL A 356 -5.37 11.71 17.25
CA VAL A 356 -3.98 11.50 16.84
C VAL A 356 -3.92 10.40 15.77
N ASP A 357 -2.93 10.50 14.89
CA ASP A 357 -2.62 9.44 13.93
C ASP A 357 -1.52 8.56 14.54
N VAL A 358 -1.66 7.26 14.40
CA VAL A 358 -0.75 6.27 14.96
C VAL A 358 -0.17 5.43 13.84
N ARG A 359 1.16 5.40 13.77
CA ARG A 359 1.93 4.55 12.87
C ARG A 359 2.43 3.34 13.66
N LEU A 360 1.98 2.15 13.28
CA LEU A 360 2.28 0.89 13.96
C LEU A 360 3.11 -0.01 13.04
N THR A 361 4.36 -0.27 13.43
CA THR A 361 5.23 -1.26 12.79
C THR A 361 5.22 -2.58 13.57
N ALA A 362 6.02 -3.55 13.14
CA ALA A 362 6.21 -4.79 13.89
C ALA A 362 6.87 -4.56 15.26
N ALA A 363 7.74 -3.54 15.39
CA ALA A 363 8.56 -3.30 16.57
C ALA A 363 8.20 -2.01 17.32
N THR A 364 7.62 -1.01 16.64
CA THR A 364 7.42 0.33 17.19
C THR A 364 6.00 0.84 16.97
N LEU A 365 5.58 1.72 17.88
CA LEU A 365 4.37 2.53 17.76
C LEU A 365 4.78 4.00 17.85
N GLU A 366 4.45 4.77 16.82
CA GLU A 366 4.70 6.21 16.77
C GLU A 366 3.37 6.97 16.73
N VAL A 367 3.27 8.05 17.48
CA VAL A 367 2.06 8.87 17.56
C VAL A 367 2.34 10.24 16.95
N PHE A 368 1.45 10.67 16.05
CA PHE A 368 1.54 11.95 15.35
C PHE A 368 0.32 12.81 15.65
N HIS A 369 0.57 14.10 15.84
CA HIS A 369 -0.48 15.11 15.97
C HIS A 369 -0.20 16.26 15.01
N LYS A 370 -1.15 16.56 14.12
CA LYS A 370 -1.02 17.60 13.07
C LYS A 370 0.26 17.44 12.23
N GLY A 371 0.61 16.19 11.89
CA GLY A 371 1.79 15.86 11.10
C GLY A 371 3.13 15.82 11.84
N GLY A 372 3.16 16.23 13.12
CA GLY A 372 4.36 16.15 13.96
C GLY A 372 4.35 14.91 14.85
N ARG A 373 5.49 14.18 14.94
CA ARG A 373 5.65 13.06 15.86
C ARG A 373 5.72 13.57 17.31
N VAL A 374 4.79 13.11 18.16
CA VAL A 374 4.64 13.54 19.56
C VAL A 374 5.02 12.47 20.58
N ALA A 375 5.00 11.18 20.19
CA ALA A 375 5.43 10.08 21.04
C ALA A 375 5.95 8.91 20.18
N ALA A 376 6.84 8.10 20.78
CA ALA A 376 7.32 6.84 20.22
C ALA A 376 7.48 5.81 21.32
N HIS A 377 7.01 4.59 21.09
CA HIS A 377 7.06 3.48 22.03
C HIS A 377 7.56 2.21 21.35
N ALA A 378 8.20 1.32 22.08
CA ALA A 378 8.34 -0.06 21.67
C ALA A 378 6.95 -0.71 21.65
N ARG A 379 6.62 -1.48 20.58
CA ARG A 379 5.36 -2.20 20.48
C ARG A 379 5.31 -3.29 21.54
N SER A 380 4.21 -3.38 22.27
CA SER A 380 3.93 -4.43 23.24
C SER A 380 2.75 -5.28 22.79
N TYR A 381 2.84 -6.58 22.99
CA TYR A 381 1.78 -7.54 22.68
C TYR A 381 1.02 -8.00 23.95
N VAL A 382 1.27 -7.37 25.08
CA VAL A 382 0.61 -7.68 26.37
C VAL A 382 -0.76 -7.01 26.38
N ARG A 383 -1.81 -7.78 26.29
CA ARG A 383 -3.20 -7.27 26.35
C ARG A 383 -3.52 -6.70 27.72
N GLY A 384 -4.15 -5.53 27.73
CA GLY A 384 -4.52 -4.78 28.94
C GLY A 384 -3.34 -4.14 29.67
N GLY A 385 -2.11 -4.25 29.11
CA GLY A 385 -0.93 -3.61 29.66
C GLY A 385 -0.83 -2.12 29.32
N TYR A 386 0.01 -1.41 30.08
CA TYR A 386 0.29 0.01 29.91
C TYR A 386 1.77 0.25 29.67
N THR A 387 2.08 1.05 28.65
CA THR A 387 3.43 1.60 28.42
C THR A 387 3.37 3.11 28.59
N THR A 388 3.88 3.58 29.73
CA THR A 388 3.78 5.00 30.12
C THR A 388 5.15 5.62 30.23
N LEU A 389 5.37 6.73 29.51
CA LEU A 389 6.57 7.58 29.63
C LEU A 389 6.32 8.67 30.65
N ALA A 390 7.28 8.87 31.56
CA ALA A 390 7.16 9.88 32.63
C ALA A 390 7.01 11.31 32.09
N GLU A 391 7.60 11.61 30.92
CA GLU A 391 7.51 12.90 30.25
C GLU A 391 6.10 13.21 29.73
N HIS A 392 5.28 12.19 29.49
CA HIS A 392 3.89 12.35 29.05
C HIS A 392 2.91 12.67 30.18
N MET A 393 3.33 12.48 31.45
CA MET A 393 2.50 12.70 32.61
C MET A 393 2.40 14.19 33.00
N PRO A 394 1.22 14.65 33.49
CA PRO A 394 1.14 15.92 34.19
C PRO A 394 2.12 15.98 35.38
N PRO A 395 2.62 17.19 35.77
CA PRO A 395 3.57 17.33 36.90
C PRO A 395 3.09 16.66 38.19
N GLU A 396 1.79 16.75 38.48
CA GLU A 396 1.21 16.14 39.70
C GLU A 396 1.28 14.60 39.64
N HIS A 397 0.96 13.98 38.49
CA HIS A 397 1.00 12.55 38.31
C HIS A 397 2.45 12.03 38.29
N ARG A 398 3.36 12.78 37.68
CA ARG A 398 4.80 12.45 37.68
C ARG A 398 5.34 12.40 39.10
N SER A 399 5.04 13.41 39.91
CA SER A 399 5.42 13.44 41.33
C SER A 399 4.85 12.25 42.10
N TYR A 400 3.64 11.82 41.77
CA TYR A 400 2.99 10.67 42.42
C TYR A 400 3.58 9.34 41.97
N ALA A 401 3.89 9.17 40.67
CA ALA A 401 4.51 7.95 40.13
C ALA A 401 5.95 7.73 40.63
N GLU A 402 6.63 8.83 41.03
CA GLU A 402 7.94 8.79 41.63
C GLU A 402 7.91 8.38 43.12
N TRP A 403 6.73 8.28 43.76
CA TRP A 403 6.60 7.89 45.13
C TRP A 403 6.81 6.38 45.29
N SER A 404 7.94 6.02 45.88
CA SER A 404 8.27 4.66 46.28
C SER A 404 8.58 4.62 47.76
N PRO A 405 8.39 3.49 48.47
CA PRO A 405 8.77 3.35 49.84
C PRO A 405 10.22 3.76 50.14
N SER A 406 11.14 3.31 49.29
CA SER A 406 12.57 3.65 49.40
C SER A 406 12.84 5.15 49.27
N ARG A 407 12.13 5.87 48.37
CA ARG A 407 12.28 7.29 48.19
C ARG A 407 11.78 8.10 49.40
N PHE A 408 10.66 7.71 50.01
CA PHE A 408 10.16 8.30 51.25
C PHE A 408 11.13 8.11 52.40
N ILE A 409 11.71 6.91 52.56
CA ILE A 409 12.72 6.60 53.58
C ILE A 409 13.97 7.46 53.33
N GLN A 410 14.46 7.57 52.12
CA GLN A 410 15.60 8.40 51.76
C GLN A 410 15.34 9.91 52.02
N TRP A 411 14.13 10.41 51.70
CA TRP A 411 13.77 11.78 51.99
C TRP A 411 13.69 12.06 53.48
N ALA A 412 13.11 11.16 54.24
CA ALA A 412 13.06 11.24 55.69
C ALA A 412 14.45 11.21 56.31
N GLY A 413 15.36 10.41 55.75
CA GLY A 413 16.76 10.31 56.16
C GLY A 413 17.56 11.60 56.03
N LYS A 414 17.12 12.55 55.18
CA LYS A 414 17.70 13.91 55.10
C LYS A 414 17.41 14.71 56.37
N THR A 415 16.35 14.39 57.11
CA THR A 415 16.01 15.04 58.38
C THR A 415 16.75 14.37 59.55
N GLY A 416 16.80 13.03 59.54
CA GLY A 416 17.51 12.22 60.50
C GLY A 416 17.16 10.76 60.46
N VAL A 417 17.93 9.94 61.19
CA VAL A 417 17.83 8.49 61.24
C VAL A 417 16.50 8.00 61.83
N ALA A 418 16.07 8.60 62.95
CA ALA A 418 14.81 8.22 63.57
C ALA A 418 13.60 8.60 62.73
N THR A 419 13.66 9.73 61.97
CA THR A 419 12.64 10.12 61.05
C THR A 419 12.51 9.11 59.89
N ALA A 420 13.63 8.58 59.36
CA ALA A 420 13.65 7.52 58.35
C ALA A 420 13.04 6.21 58.90
N GLN A 421 13.44 5.78 60.08
CA GLN A 421 12.90 4.60 60.75
C GLN A 421 11.38 4.72 61.03
N LEU A 422 10.92 5.89 61.44
CA LEU A 422 9.50 6.16 61.63
C LEU A 422 8.71 6.03 60.33
N VAL A 423 9.21 6.59 59.22
CA VAL A 423 8.60 6.51 57.91
C VAL A 423 8.59 5.05 57.42
N GLU A 424 9.70 4.32 57.58
CA GLU A 424 9.80 2.89 57.25
C GLU A 424 8.76 2.09 58.02
N LYS A 425 8.62 2.28 59.32
CA LYS A 425 7.65 1.59 60.17
C LYS A 425 6.21 1.92 59.77
N ILE A 426 5.88 3.18 59.41
CA ILE A 426 4.57 3.57 58.90
C ILE A 426 4.23 2.83 57.61
N LEU A 427 5.19 2.70 56.70
CA LEU A 427 5.00 2.03 55.41
C LEU A 427 4.87 0.51 55.60
N ALA A 428 5.68 -0.09 56.50
CA ALA A 428 5.65 -1.52 56.78
C ALA A 428 4.39 -2.00 57.54
N THR A 429 3.75 -1.10 58.31
CA THR A 429 2.54 -1.45 59.08
C THR A 429 1.27 -1.48 58.24
N ARG A 430 1.33 -1.04 57.00
CA ARG A 430 0.18 -1.00 56.09
C ARG A 430 0.17 -2.19 55.14
N PRO A 431 -1.00 -2.79 54.87
CA PRO A 431 -1.10 -3.88 53.89
C PRO A 431 -0.56 -3.45 52.48
N TYR A 432 -0.75 -2.19 52.13
CA TYR A 432 -0.24 -1.55 50.91
C TYR A 432 0.52 -0.28 51.29
N PRO A 433 1.83 -0.17 50.97
CA PRO A 433 2.66 0.99 51.35
C PRO A 433 2.09 2.34 50.90
N GLU A 434 1.36 2.38 49.76
CA GLU A 434 0.73 3.58 49.19
C GLU A 434 -0.25 4.25 50.15
N GLN A 435 -0.88 3.50 51.04
CA GLN A 435 -1.77 4.01 52.09
C GLN A 435 -1.03 4.87 53.10
N GLY A 436 0.28 4.67 53.24
CA GLY A 436 1.17 5.43 54.11
C GLY A 436 1.73 6.70 53.47
N TYR A 437 1.74 6.84 52.14
CA TYR A 437 2.47 7.92 51.43
C TYR A 437 2.04 9.31 51.86
N ARG A 438 0.73 9.56 52.05
CA ARG A 438 0.23 10.88 52.52
C ARG A 438 0.71 11.23 53.93
N ALA A 439 0.76 10.23 54.81
CA ALA A 439 1.24 10.42 56.18
C ALA A 439 2.75 10.67 56.19
N CYS A 440 3.52 9.90 55.43
CA CYS A 440 4.96 10.09 55.27
C CYS A 440 5.31 11.44 54.67
N LEU A 441 4.60 11.87 53.59
CA LEU A 441 4.79 13.20 53.01
C LEU A 441 4.46 14.30 54.00
N GLY A 442 3.41 14.13 54.82
CA GLY A 442 3.07 15.05 55.90
C GLY A 442 4.20 15.21 56.92
N ILE A 443 4.80 14.09 57.36
CA ILE A 443 5.94 14.09 58.26
C ILE A 443 7.15 14.81 57.66
N ILE A 444 7.52 14.50 56.42
CA ILE A 444 8.65 15.14 55.75
C ILE A 444 8.41 16.66 55.60
N ARG A 445 7.16 17.08 55.33
CA ARG A 445 6.80 18.50 55.23
C ARG A 445 6.86 19.23 56.58
N LEU A 446 6.81 18.56 57.72
CA LEU A 446 7.02 19.20 59.03
C LEU A 446 8.41 19.82 59.12
N GLY A 447 9.44 19.29 58.48
CA GLY A 447 10.76 19.86 58.36
C GLY A 447 10.82 21.24 57.62
N ARG A 448 9.72 21.71 57.04
CA ARG A 448 9.60 23.10 56.52
C ARG A 448 9.18 24.11 57.58
N HIS A 449 8.57 23.62 58.66
CA HIS A 449 8.01 24.47 59.70
C HIS A 449 8.75 24.33 61.04
N TYR A 450 9.54 23.28 61.21
CA TYR A 450 10.30 22.98 62.42
C TYR A 450 11.73 22.62 62.01
N GLU A 451 12.69 23.01 62.90
CA GLU A 451 14.10 22.68 62.70
C GLU A 451 14.28 21.13 62.58
N PRO A 452 15.22 20.66 61.74
CA PRO A 452 15.45 19.22 61.53
C PRO A 452 15.68 18.45 62.82
N GLU A 453 16.43 19.00 63.78
CA GLU A 453 16.73 18.38 65.06
C GLU A 453 15.46 18.17 65.90
N ARG A 454 14.50 19.09 65.80
CA ARG A 454 13.21 18.96 66.51
C ARG A 454 12.35 17.87 65.90
N VAL A 455 12.34 17.77 64.60
CA VAL A 455 11.59 16.72 63.88
C VAL A 455 12.19 15.37 64.18
N GLU A 456 13.51 15.26 64.25
CA GLU A 456 14.22 14.04 64.60
C GLU A 456 13.98 13.64 66.05
N ALA A 457 14.05 14.56 67.02
CA ALA A 457 13.70 14.28 68.42
C ALA A 457 12.25 13.85 68.62
N ALA A 458 11.32 14.49 67.84
CA ALA A 458 9.91 14.06 67.85
C ALA A 458 9.72 12.68 67.24
N ALA A 459 10.50 12.30 66.22
CA ALA A 459 10.47 10.96 65.63
C ALA A 459 11.02 9.90 66.59
N GLN A 460 12.12 10.19 67.29
CA GLN A 460 12.65 9.32 68.35
C GLN A 460 11.60 9.06 69.41
N ARG A 461 10.95 10.10 69.90
CA ARG A 461 9.88 9.99 70.88
C ARG A 461 8.68 9.20 70.36
N ALA A 462 8.24 9.44 69.13
CA ALA A 462 7.15 8.71 68.52
C ALA A 462 7.47 7.23 68.35
N LEU A 463 8.70 6.85 68.05
CA LEU A 463 9.17 5.46 67.98
C LEU A 463 9.20 4.78 69.35
N GLN A 464 9.69 5.50 70.42
CA GLN A 464 9.72 5.03 71.79
C GLN A 464 8.31 4.64 72.30
N PHE A 465 7.33 5.48 72.03
CA PHE A 465 5.95 5.28 72.49
C PHE A 465 5.09 4.51 71.49
N ASN A 466 5.70 3.96 70.42
CA ASN A 466 5.02 3.25 69.34
C ASN A 466 3.86 4.07 68.71
N ALA A 467 3.93 5.37 68.76
CA ALA A 467 2.93 6.31 68.25
C ALA A 467 3.26 6.76 66.84
N CYS A 468 3.45 5.77 65.91
CA CYS A 468 3.95 5.99 64.54
C CYS A 468 2.84 6.53 63.62
N SER A 469 2.54 7.81 63.72
CA SER A 469 1.58 8.48 62.83
C SER A 469 1.92 9.96 62.60
N TYR A 470 1.47 10.54 61.50
CA TYR A 470 1.58 11.96 61.24
C TYR A 470 0.90 12.80 62.36
N ARG A 471 -0.25 12.34 62.85
CA ARG A 471 -1.01 13.01 63.92
C ARG A 471 -0.21 13.10 65.19
N SER A 472 0.45 11.99 65.60
CA SER A 472 1.32 11.93 66.75
C SER A 472 2.55 12.84 66.62
N MET A 473 3.23 12.80 65.47
CA MET A 473 4.35 13.67 65.19
C MET A 473 3.97 15.16 65.29
N LYS A 474 2.87 15.55 64.68
CA LYS A 474 2.36 16.91 64.77
C LYS A 474 2.02 17.31 66.21
N ALA A 475 1.38 16.42 66.99
CA ALA A 475 1.05 16.68 68.40
C ALA A 475 2.30 16.85 69.27
N ILE A 476 3.32 16.00 69.13
CA ILE A 476 4.60 16.09 69.86
C ILE A 476 5.27 17.43 69.57
N LEU A 477 5.36 17.85 68.31
CA LEU A 477 6.01 19.10 67.92
C LEU A 477 5.23 20.31 68.39
N THR A 478 3.90 20.30 68.32
CA THR A 478 3.02 21.40 68.71
C THR A 478 3.04 21.62 70.22
N ALA A 479 3.03 20.49 70.97
CA ALA A 479 3.09 20.50 72.44
C ALA A 479 4.53 20.70 73.04
N GLY A 480 5.56 20.77 72.15
CA GLY A 480 6.96 20.95 72.57
C GLY A 480 7.51 19.76 73.37
N LEU A 481 6.90 18.59 73.22
CA LEU A 481 7.31 17.37 73.91
C LEU A 481 8.67 16.82 73.43
N ASP A 482 9.07 17.20 72.24
CA ASP A 482 10.38 16.95 71.60
C ASP A 482 11.55 17.54 72.40
N ARG A 483 11.30 18.61 73.20
CA ARG A 483 12.29 19.32 74.02
C ARG A 483 12.39 18.80 75.47
N LYS A 484 11.46 17.94 75.90
CA LYS A 484 11.49 17.37 77.24
C LYS A 484 12.40 16.13 77.24
N GLN A 485 13.52 16.21 77.93
CA GLN A 485 14.28 15.02 78.30
C GLN A 485 13.43 14.19 79.27
N ASP A 486 13.05 12.98 78.89
CA ASP A 486 12.48 12.04 79.83
C ASP A 486 13.60 11.59 80.78
N SER A 487 13.62 12.14 81.96
CA SER A 487 14.29 11.50 83.07
C SER A 487 13.59 10.15 83.27
N LEU A 488 14.27 9.10 82.89
CA LEU A 488 13.90 7.73 83.25
C LEU A 488 14.11 7.57 84.76
N GLU A 489 13.29 8.24 85.58
CA GLU A 489 13.06 7.80 86.90
C GLU A 489 12.16 6.55 86.88
N SER A 490 12.69 5.41 87.24
CA SER A 490 11.97 4.19 87.45
C SER A 490 10.83 4.47 88.47
N SER A 491 9.67 4.84 87.88
CA SER A 491 8.47 4.80 88.73
C SER A 491 8.14 3.41 89.03
N GLY A 492 8.49 3.03 90.28
CA GLY A 492 8.04 1.75 90.92
C GLY A 492 6.54 1.58 90.65
N GLN A 493 6.18 0.40 90.41
CA GLN A 493 4.80 -0.05 90.25
C GLN A 493 3.99 0.45 91.47
N MET A 494 3.26 1.57 91.28
CA MET A 494 2.24 1.96 92.28
C MET A 494 1.21 0.84 92.28
N SER A 495 1.19 0.05 93.42
CA SER A 495 0.09 -0.85 93.67
C SER A 495 -1.21 -0.04 93.68
N LEU A 496 -2.13 -0.36 92.79
CA LEU A 496 -3.47 0.21 92.77
C LEU A 496 -4.15 -0.12 94.14
N PRO A 497 -4.78 0.84 94.85
CA PRO A 497 -5.46 0.62 96.06
C PRO A 497 -6.58 -0.37 95.78
N LEU A 498 -6.67 -1.43 96.64
CA LEU A 498 -7.74 -2.41 96.67
C LEU A 498 -9.10 -1.68 96.85
N HIS A 499 -9.85 -1.57 95.73
CA HIS A 499 -11.18 -1.00 95.72
C HIS A 499 -12.20 -2.17 95.77
N GLN A 500 -13.20 -2.06 96.63
CA GLN A 500 -14.24 -3.11 96.84
C GLN A 500 -15.06 -3.41 95.57
N ASN A 501 -14.90 -2.68 94.46
CA ASN A 501 -15.62 -2.90 93.24
C ASN A 501 -14.74 -3.61 92.16
N ILE A 502 -13.55 -4.09 92.42
CA ILE A 502 -12.77 -4.96 91.54
C ILE A 502 -13.29 -6.37 91.67
N ARG A 503 -14.11 -6.78 90.72
CA ARG A 503 -14.61 -8.14 90.58
C ARG A 503 -13.48 -9.02 90.07
N GLY A 504 -12.98 -9.96 90.96
CA GLY A 504 -11.94 -10.88 90.57
C GLY A 504 -12.41 -11.93 89.58
N ARG A 505 -11.46 -12.75 89.11
CA ARG A 505 -11.70 -13.81 88.09
C ARG A 505 -12.79 -14.78 88.44
N GLU A 506 -13.02 -14.98 89.72
CA GLU A 506 -14.02 -15.93 90.33
C GLU A 506 -15.48 -15.44 90.18
N TYR A 507 -15.71 -14.18 89.90
CA TYR A 507 -17.05 -13.63 89.71
C TYR A 507 -17.74 -14.05 88.41
N TYR A 508 -16.95 -14.53 87.43
CA TYR A 508 -17.44 -14.96 86.12
C TYR A 508 -17.48 -16.46 85.92
N GLN A 509 -17.32 -17.26 87.03
CA GLN A 509 -17.34 -18.71 86.94
C GLN A 509 -18.61 -19.34 87.58
N SER A 510 -19.74 -18.57 87.70
CA SER A 510 -21.03 -19.11 88.08
C SER A 510 -22.04 -18.99 86.91
#